data_7e6b25aed112597f240dd25be231e2e1
#
_entry.id   7e6b25aed112597f240dd25be231e2e1
#
_cell.length_a   1.000
_cell.length_b   1.000
_cell.length_c   1.000
_cell.angle_alpha   90.00
_cell.angle_beta   90.00
_cell.angle_gamma   90.00
#
_symmetry.space_group_name_H-M   'P 1'
#
loop_
_entity.id
_entity.type
_entity.pdbx_description
1 polymer ?
#
loop_
_entity_poly.entity_id
_entity_poly.type
_entity_poly.pdbx_seq_one_letter_code
_entity_poly.pdbx_strand_id
1 'polypeptide(L)'
;DTDRSTLDFAMVSGAVDAELTEANIDQCDIVLIAIQPEAACRALEEFAPHFGKKPVVIDCCGTKRVVCAVGFPKSRQWGFTYVGGHPIAGTHNSGFKYASATLFKGAPMVIVPPVYDDIALLGRVKELLKPAQFGRISVTTAEEHDEIIAFTSQMAHVISNAYIKSPTARKRKGFSAGSY
;
A
#
# COMPACT_ATOMS: atom_id res chain seq x y z
N ASP A 1 3.04 -11.87 -8.31
CA ASP A 1 1.99 -11.61 -9.32
C ASP A 1 1.31 -12.92 -9.67
N THR A 2 0.00 -12.86 -9.97
CA THR A 2 -0.75 -14.05 -10.41
C THR A 2 -0.64 -14.27 -11.94
N ASP A 3 -0.22 -13.24 -12.67
CA ASP A 3 0.05 -13.33 -14.10
C ASP A 3 1.49 -13.86 -14.32
N ARG A 4 1.59 -15.09 -14.79
CA ARG A 4 2.87 -15.76 -15.03
C ARG A 4 3.74 -15.01 -16.05
N SER A 5 3.14 -14.44 -17.09
CA SER A 5 3.89 -13.71 -18.11
C SER A 5 4.53 -12.43 -17.55
N THR A 6 3.84 -11.74 -16.66
CA THR A 6 4.37 -10.56 -15.94
C THR A 6 5.53 -10.95 -15.02
N LEU A 7 5.40 -12.06 -14.30
CA LEU A 7 6.46 -12.54 -13.40
C LEU A 7 7.71 -12.96 -14.18
N ASP A 8 7.56 -13.75 -15.24
CA ASP A 8 8.64 -14.16 -16.10
C ASP A 8 9.35 -12.95 -16.74
N PHE A 9 8.59 -11.95 -17.18
CA PHE A 9 9.16 -10.72 -17.73
C PHE A 9 9.94 -9.94 -16.66
N ALA A 10 9.42 -9.85 -15.43
CA ALA A 10 10.12 -9.18 -14.33
C ALA A 10 11.46 -9.87 -13.99
N MET A 11 11.51 -11.20 -14.04
CA MET A 11 12.72 -11.98 -13.83
C MET A 11 13.72 -11.79 -14.99
N VAL A 12 13.28 -11.91 -16.23
CA VAL A 12 14.15 -11.77 -17.42
C VAL A 12 14.70 -10.34 -17.53
N SER A 13 13.92 -9.33 -17.14
CA SER A 13 14.38 -7.93 -17.13
C SER A 13 15.34 -7.59 -15.99
N GLY A 14 15.59 -8.52 -15.06
CA GLY A 14 16.43 -8.28 -13.88
C GLY A 14 15.80 -7.36 -12.84
N ALA A 15 14.50 -7.17 -12.90
CA ALA A 15 13.78 -6.35 -11.90
C ALA A 15 13.54 -7.12 -10.59
N VAL A 16 13.53 -8.45 -10.64
CA VAL A 16 13.47 -9.34 -9.48
C VAL A 16 14.47 -10.48 -9.67
N ASP A 17 15.02 -10.99 -8.57
CA ASP A 17 16.05 -12.04 -8.57
C ASP A 17 15.45 -13.44 -8.54
N ALA A 18 14.29 -13.60 -7.91
CA ALA A 18 13.62 -14.89 -7.76
C ALA A 18 12.12 -14.73 -7.51
N GLU A 19 11.40 -15.83 -7.67
CA GLU A 19 9.99 -15.92 -7.29
C GLU A 19 9.86 -16.07 -5.77
N LEU A 20 8.98 -15.27 -5.15
CA LEU A 20 8.64 -15.40 -3.75
C LEU A 20 7.61 -16.52 -3.56
N THR A 21 7.93 -17.46 -2.67
CA THR A 21 7.13 -18.66 -2.38
C THR A 21 7.01 -18.85 -0.87
N GLU A 22 6.12 -19.74 -0.45
CA GLU A 22 6.00 -20.15 0.96
C GLU A 22 7.33 -20.69 1.56
N ALA A 23 8.18 -21.28 0.70
CA ALA A 23 9.45 -21.88 1.12
C ALA A 23 10.59 -20.88 1.35
N ASN A 24 10.44 -19.62 0.91
CA ASN A 24 11.50 -18.62 1.02
C ASN A 24 11.07 -17.28 1.61
N ILE A 25 9.76 -17.11 1.87
CA ILE A 25 9.21 -15.85 2.37
C ILE A 25 9.73 -15.48 3.77
N ASP A 26 10.05 -16.45 4.60
CA ASP A 26 10.61 -16.28 5.94
C ASP A 26 12.08 -15.79 5.92
N GLN A 27 12.77 -15.89 4.78
CA GLN A 27 14.14 -15.43 4.60
C GLN A 27 14.24 -13.94 4.30
N CYS A 28 13.12 -13.30 3.91
CA CYS A 28 13.06 -11.88 3.63
C CYS A 28 13.31 -11.02 4.87
N ASP A 29 13.83 -9.82 4.69
CA ASP A 29 13.89 -8.80 5.75
C ASP A 29 12.60 -7.99 5.82
N ILE A 30 11.96 -7.79 4.65
CA ILE A 30 10.68 -7.12 4.48
C ILE A 30 9.83 -7.85 3.44
N VAL A 31 8.52 -7.95 3.69
CA VAL A 31 7.53 -8.41 2.71
C VAL A 31 6.53 -7.30 2.46
N LEU A 32 6.41 -6.84 1.22
CA LEU A 32 5.48 -5.79 0.82
C LEU A 32 4.28 -6.42 0.09
N ILE A 33 3.08 -6.24 0.64
CA ILE A 33 1.83 -6.69 0.04
C ILE A 33 1.20 -5.51 -0.71
N ALA A 34 1.55 -5.37 -1.99
CA ALA A 34 1.16 -4.24 -2.84
C ALA A 34 0.08 -4.63 -3.86
N ILE A 35 -1.06 -5.11 -3.35
CA ILE A 35 -2.22 -5.56 -4.13
C ILE A 35 -3.50 -4.94 -3.57
N GLN A 36 -4.65 -5.19 -4.21
CA GLN A 36 -5.94 -4.66 -3.76
C GLN A 36 -6.29 -5.14 -2.34
N PRO A 37 -6.99 -4.33 -1.52
CA PRO A 37 -7.22 -4.61 -0.11
C PRO A 37 -7.82 -5.99 0.19
N GLU A 38 -8.81 -6.42 -0.61
CA GLU A 38 -9.43 -7.74 -0.46
C GLU A 38 -8.43 -8.88 -0.75
N ALA A 39 -7.61 -8.73 -1.80
CA ALA A 39 -6.56 -9.68 -2.11
C ALA A 39 -5.44 -9.66 -1.05
N ALA A 40 -5.13 -8.49 -0.48
CA ALA A 40 -4.16 -8.36 0.61
C ALA A 40 -4.64 -9.09 1.89
N CYS A 41 -5.93 -9.01 2.22
CA CYS A 41 -6.50 -9.78 3.32
C CYS A 41 -6.34 -11.29 3.10
N ARG A 42 -6.68 -11.78 1.89
CA ARG A 42 -6.49 -13.21 1.55
C ARG A 42 -5.02 -13.63 1.63
N ALA A 43 -4.11 -12.81 1.08
CA ALA A 43 -2.69 -13.09 1.15
C ALA A 43 -2.16 -13.13 2.59
N LEU A 44 -2.62 -12.21 3.46
CA LEU A 44 -2.28 -12.23 4.89
C LEU A 44 -2.80 -13.49 5.59
N GLU A 45 -3.97 -14.01 5.21
CA GLU A 45 -4.52 -15.26 5.76
C GLU A 45 -3.75 -16.48 5.28
N GLU A 46 -3.48 -16.54 3.98
CA GLU A 46 -2.81 -17.67 3.31
C GLU A 46 -1.35 -17.80 3.75
N PHE A 47 -0.59 -16.69 3.70
CA PHE A 47 0.85 -16.71 4.00
C PHE A 47 1.19 -16.55 5.49
N ALA A 48 0.22 -16.26 6.36
CA ALA A 48 0.47 -16.09 7.81
C ALA A 48 1.30 -17.22 8.45
N PRO A 49 1.06 -18.52 8.15
CA PRO A 49 1.86 -19.61 8.72
C PRO A 49 3.33 -19.60 8.26
N HIS A 50 3.63 -18.98 7.13
CA HIS A 50 4.91 -19.07 6.42
C HIS A 50 5.81 -17.85 6.60
N PHE A 51 5.31 -16.70 7.10
CA PHE A 51 6.12 -15.49 7.26
C PHE A 51 7.31 -15.66 8.21
N GLY A 52 7.19 -16.52 9.24
CA GLY A 52 8.23 -16.64 10.27
C GLY A 52 8.41 -15.36 11.10
N LYS A 53 9.55 -15.25 11.81
CA LYS A 53 9.81 -14.12 12.74
C LYS A 53 10.73 -13.05 12.16
N LYS A 54 11.42 -13.34 11.05
CA LYS A 54 12.42 -12.45 10.48
C LYS A 54 11.79 -11.26 9.75
N PRO A 55 10.87 -11.42 8.79
CA PRO A 55 10.38 -10.30 8.01
C PRO A 55 9.47 -9.36 8.80
N VAL A 56 9.53 -8.07 8.43
CA VAL A 56 8.44 -7.15 8.69
C VAL A 56 7.50 -7.20 7.49
N VAL A 57 6.26 -7.60 7.72
CA VAL A 57 5.22 -7.67 6.69
C VAL A 57 4.47 -6.35 6.67
N ILE A 58 4.44 -5.68 5.52
CA ILE A 58 3.78 -4.38 5.36
C ILE A 58 2.82 -4.45 4.17
N ASP A 59 1.54 -4.16 4.38
CA ASP A 59 0.63 -3.91 3.27
C ASP A 59 0.78 -2.49 2.74
N CYS A 60 0.54 -2.30 1.45
CA CYS A 60 0.61 -1.00 0.78
C CYS A 60 -0.76 -0.48 0.32
N CYS A 61 -1.84 -0.94 0.96
CA CYS A 61 -3.19 -0.61 0.56
C CYS A 61 -3.58 0.84 0.87
N GLY A 62 -4.51 1.39 0.11
CA GLY A 62 -5.04 2.74 0.31
C GLY A 62 -6.03 2.88 1.47
N THR A 63 -6.47 1.77 2.08
CA THR A 63 -7.33 1.72 3.28
C THR A 63 -6.67 0.86 4.34
N LYS A 64 -6.86 1.21 5.62
CA LYS A 64 -6.16 0.53 6.73
C LYS A 64 -7.08 -0.30 7.62
N ARG A 65 -8.29 0.16 7.92
CA ARG A 65 -9.19 -0.56 8.87
C ARG A 65 -9.39 -2.02 8.50
N VAL A 66 -9.72 -2.29 7.22
CA VAL A 66 -10.04 -3.64 6.76
C VAL A 66 -8.80 -4.54 6.80
N VAL A 67 -7.68 -4.07 6.28
CA VAL A 67 -6.46 -4.88 6.17
C VAL A 67 -5.81 -5.09 7.55
N CYS A 68 -5.75 -4.06 8.39
CA CYS A 68 -5.23 -4.17 9.75
C CYS A 68 -6.08 -5.05 10.66
N ALA A 69 -7.42 -5.08 10.45
CA ALA A 69 -8.31 -5.99 11.18
C ALA A 69 -8.02 -7.47 10.91
N VAL A 70 -7.42 -7.80 9.77
CA VAL A 70 -6.90 -9.14 9.44
C VAL A 70 -5.45 -9.30 9.90
N GLY A 71 -4.58 -8.35 9.54
CA GLY A 71 -3.14 -8.44 9.74
C GLY A 71 -2.73 -8.54 11.21
N PHE A 72 -3.27 -7.69 12.09
CA PHE A 72 -2.91 -7.72 13.51
C PHE A 72 -3.30 -9.01 14.25
N PRO A 73 -4.53 -9.58 14.11
CA PRO A 73 -4.83 -10.86 14.70
C PRO A 73 -3.96 -12.00 14.16
N LYS A 74 -3.72 -12.05 12.84
CA LYS A 74 -2.88 -13.07 12.22
C LYS A 74 -1.43 -12.98 12.69
N SER A 75 -0.87 -11.76 12.80
CA SER A 75 0.49 -11.57 13.31
C SER A 75 0.63 -12.06 14.76
N ARG A 76 -0.36 -11.79 15.62
CA ARG A 76 -0.37 -12.33 16.99
C ARG A 76 -0.51 -13.85 17.04
N GLN A 77 -1.35 -14.41 16.18
CA GLN A 77 -1.58 -15.85 16.10
C GLN A 77 -0.33 -16.61 15.68
N TRP A 78 0.41 -16.11 14.67
CA TRP A 78 1.53 -16.81 14.05
C TRP A 78 2.90 -16.26 14.44
N GLY A 79 2.95 -15.15 15.17
CA GLY A 79 4.17 -14.59 15.75
C GLY A 79 5.07 -13.86 14.78
N PHE A 80 4.54 -13.42 13.61
CA PHE A 80 5.28 -12.54 12.70
C PHE A 80 5.03 -11.06 13.00
N THR A 81 5.86 -10.17 12.48
CA THR A 81 5.68 -8.73 12.62
C THR A 81 4.86 -8.18 11.46
N TYR A 82 3.71 -7.56 11.75
CA TYR A 82 2.87 -6.88 10.75
C TYR A 82 2.72 -5.40 11.07
N VAL A 83 2.80 -4.56 10.05
CA VAL A 83 2.57 -3.11 10.11
C VAL A 83 1.68 -2.73 8.92
N GLY A 84 0.61 -2.00 9.16
CA GLY A 84 -0.16 -1.39 8.08
C GLY A 84 0.67 -0.31 7.40
N GLY A 85 0.60 -0.23 6.07
CA GLY A 85 1.33 0.76 5.29
C GLY A 85 0.46 1.41 4.21
N HIS A 86 0.77 2.65 3.86
CA HIS A 86 0.19 3.33 2.70
C HIS A 86 1.19 4.32 2.12
N PRO A 87 1.92 3.96 1.06
CA PRO A 87 2.72 4.92 0.31
C PRO A 87 1.78 5.89 -0.42
N ILE A 88 1.87 7.18 -0.07
CA ILE A 88 1.05 8.24 -0.68
C ILE A 88 1.69 8.65 -2.01
N ALA A 89 1.74 7.70 -2.91
CA ALA A 89 2.26 7.86 -4.26
C ALA A 89 1.56 6.89 -5.19
N GLY A 90 1.41 7.28 -6.42
CA GLY A 90 0.81 6.44 -7.44
C GLY A 90 0.52 7.23 -8.71
N THR A 91 0.25 6.50 -9.76
CA THR A 91 -0.23 7.03 -11.02
C THR A 91 -1.59 6.42 -11.34
N HIS A 92 -2.29 6.96 -12.32
CA HIS A 92 -3.53 6.36 -12.83
C HIS A 92 -3.30 5.08 -13.63
N ASN A 93 -2.04 4.73 -13.89
CA ASN A 93 -1.64 3.50 -14.56
C ASN A 93 -1.30 2.43 -13.53
N SER A 94 -1.55 1.16 -13.86
CA SER A 94 -1.23 0.00 -13.03
C SER A 94 -0.48 -1.07 -13.83
N GLY A 95 0.18 -1.97 -13.10
CA GLY A 95 0.93 -3.09 -13.66
C GLY A 95 2.41 -2.81 -13.81
N PHE A 96 3.18 -3.89 -13.99
CA PHE A 96 4.64 -3.89 -13.97
C PHE A 96 5.28 -2.93 -14.99
N LYS A 97 4.69 -2.78 -16.18
CA LYS A 97 5.21 -1.89 -17.24
C LYS A 97 5.28 -0.41 -16.85
N TYR A 98 4.58 -0.01 -15.79
CA TYR A 98 4.60 1.36 -15.25
C TYR A 98 5.43 1.49 -13.98
N ALA A 99 6.11 0.40 -13.56
CA ALA A 99 6.99 0.45 -12.39
C ALA A 99 8.17 1.40 -12.65
N SER A 100 8.55 2.12 -11.61
CA SER A 100 9.68 3.04 -11.65
C SER A 100 10.42 3.02 -10.32
N ALA A 101 11.73 2.93 -10.38
CA ALA A 101 12.59 2.97 -9.19
C ALA A 101 12.49 4.28 -8.39
N THR A 102 11.96 5.34 -9.00
CA THR A 102 11.83 6.67 -8.36
C THR A 102 10.41 7.02 -7.96
N LEU A 103 9.44 6.09 -8.10
CA LEU A 103 8.03 6.35 -7.83
C LEU A 103 7.78 6.90 -6.41
N PHE A 104 8.49 6.37 -5.43
CA PHE A 104 8.30 6.71 -4.01
C PHE A 104 9.24 7.81 -3.51
N LYS A 105 10.22 8.23 -4.33
CA LYS A 105 11.21 9.23 -3.95
C LYS A 105 10.54 10.55 -3.55
N GLY A 106 10.76 10.96 -2.30
CA GLY A 106 10.18 12.18 -1.74
C GLY A 106 8.70 12.06 -1.34
N ALA A 107 8.00 10.97 -1.70
CA ALA A 107 6.60 10.76 -1.34
C ALA A 107 6.43 10.50 0.17
N PRO A 108 5.26 10.85 0.76
CA PRO A 108 4.95 10.42 2.12
C PRO A 108 4.67 8.91 2.20
N MET A 109 5.08 8.29 3.30
CA MET A 109 4.67 6.95 3.70
C MET A 109 3.93 7.03 5.02
N VAL A 110 2.72 6.49 5.08
CA VAL A 110 1.99 6.36 6.34
C VAL A 110 2.13 4.93 6.83
N ILE A 111 2.40 4.76 8.13
CA ILE A 111 2.49 3.46 8.79
C ILE A 111 1.55 3.40 9.99
N VAL A 112 0.96 2.22 10.17
CA VAL A 112 0.04 1.88 11.26
C VAL A 112 0.64 0.68 11.98
N PRO A 113 1.41 0.90 13.07
CA PRO A 113 2.01 -0.18 13.84
C PRO A 113 0.99 -0.81 14.78
N PRO A 114 1.22 -2.05 15.26
CA PRO A 114 0.35 -2.69 16.25
C PRO A 114 0.36 -1.99 17.62
N VAL A 115 1.47 -1.32 17.94
CA VAL A 115 1.65 -0.47 19.12
C VAL A 115 2.22 0.86 18.64
N TYR A 116 1.51 1.95 18.92
CA TYR A 116 1.76 3.27 18.34
C TYR A 116 3.17 3.83 18.63
N ASP A 117 3.69 3.58 19.82
CA ASP A 117 4.95 4.11 20.34
C ASP A 117 6.08 3.07 20.46
N ASP A 118 6.00 1.96 19.72
CA ASP A 118 7.07 0.99 19.61
C ASP A 118 8.24 1.56 18.78
N ILE A 119 9.12 2.30 19.46
CA ILE A 119 10.26 2.99 18.83
C ILE A 119 11.22 2.00 18.15
N ALA A 120 11.38 0.80 18.68
CA ALA A 120 12.26 -0.21 18.11
C ALA A 120 11.72 -0.70 16.76
N LEU A 121 10.42 -1.03 16.71
CA LEU A 121 9.74 -1.41 15.47
C LEU A 121 9.74 -0.28 14.46
N LEU A 122 9.40 0.95 14.88
CA LEU A 122 9.38 2.11 14.00
C LEU A 122 10.76 2.40 13.39
N GLY A 123 11.82 2.30 14.20
CA GLY A 123 13.20 2.41 13.74
C GLY A 123 13.56 1.35 12.70
N ARG A 124 13.18 0.08 12.95
CA ARG A 124 13.39 -1.03 12.02
C ARG A 124 12.65 -0.83 10.69
N VAL A 125 11.37 -0.45 10.75
CA VAL A 125 10.57 -0.14 9.54
C VAL A 125 11.21 0.97 8.72
N LYS A 126 11.66 2.05 9.38
CA LYS A 126 12.33 3.17 8.72
C LYS A 126 13.59 2.73 7.96
N GLU A 127 14.44 1.91 8.59
CA GLU A 127 15.66 1.41 7.92
C GLU A 127 15.33 0.49 6.74
N LEU A 128 14.34 -0.40 6.88
CA LEU A 128 13.90 -1.29 5.80
C LEU A 128 13.31 -0.54 4.61
N LEU A 129 12.62 0.57 4.86
CA LEU A 129 12.02 1.41 3.81
C LEU A 129 12.99 2.45 3.20
N LYS A 130 14.20 2.59 3.75
CA LYS A 130 15.20 3.57 3.29
C LYS A 130 15.53 3.50 1.80
N PRO A 131 15.65 2.31 1.17
CA PRO A 131 15.90 2.21 -0.28
C PRO A 131 14.82 2.87 -1.14
N ALA A 132 13.58 2.94 -0.67
CA ALA A 132 12.47 3.58 -1.39
C ALA A 132 12.53 5.11 -1.38
N GLN A 133 13.40 5.72 -0.55
CA GLN A 133 13.67 7.15 -0.47
C GLN A 133 12.41 8.00 -0.17
N PHE A 134 11.52 7.50 0.68
CA PHE A 134 10.38 8.29 1.14
C PHE A 134 10.83 9.60 1.78
N GLY A 135 10.15 10.70 1.48
CA GLY A 135 10.48 12.01 2.04
C GLY A 135 10.02 12.20 3.49
N ARG A 136 8.96 11.49 3.87
CA ARG A 136 8.39 11.53 5.22
C ARG A 136 7.73 10.19 5.56
N ILE A 137 7.93 9.72 6.79
CA ILE A 137 7.18 8.62 7.38
C ILE A 137 6.32 9.18 8.51
N SER A 138 5.01 8.97 8.43
CA SER A 138 4.03 9.38 9.44
C SER A 138 3.44 8.15 10.12
N VAL A 139 3.23 8.22 11.43
CA VAL A 139 2.62 7.15 12.23
C VAL A 139 1.21 7.57 12.62
N THR A 140 0.25 6.65 12.53
CA THR A 140 -1.14 6.90 12.88
C THR A 140 -1.85 5.58 13.26
N THR A 141 -3.13 5.64 13.57
CA THR A 141 -4.01 4.46 13.73
C THR A 141 -4.74 4.14 12.42
N ALA A 142 -5.33 2.96 12.31
CA ALA A 142 -6.10 2.58 11.13
C ALA A 142 -7.35 3.45 10.95
N GLU A 143 -7.99 3.82 12.06
CA GLU A 143 -9.18 4.66 12.11
C GLU A 143 -8.88 6.08 11.64
N GLU A 144 -7.87 6.70 12.23
CA GLU A 144 -7.45 8.06 11.89
C GLU A 144 -6.94 8.15 10.44
N HIS A 145 -6.17 7.13 10.00
CA HIS A 145 -5.74 7.05 8.61
C HIS A 145 -6.92 7.12 7.64
N ASP A 146 -7.90 6.22 7.82
CA ASP A 146 -9.01 6.11 6.87
C ASP A 146 -9.92 7.34 6.90
N GLU A 147 -10.08 7.98 8.07
CA GLU A 147 -10.79 9.26 8.20
C GLU A 147 -10.09 10.39 7.43
N ILE A 148 -8.77 10.53 7.60
CA ILE A 148 -7.98 11.55 6.92
C ILE A 148 -7.97 11.32 5.40
N ILE A 149 -7.79 10.06 4.95
CA ILE A 149 -7.80 9.73 3.52
C ILE A 149 -9.17 9.94 2.89
N ALA A 150 -10.26 9.66 3.61
CA ALA A 150 -11.60 9.96 3.13
C ALA A 150 -11.78 11.46 2.86
N PHE A 151 -11.25 12.31 3.72
CA PHE A 151 -11.31 13.75 3.55
C PHE A 151 -10.34 14.28 2.48
N THR A 152 -9.05 13.95 2.59
CA THR A 152 -8.00 14.56 1.75
C THR A 152 -7.97 14.03 0.32
N SER A 153 -8.42 12.81 0.11
CA SER A 153 -8.38 12.14 -1.20
C SER A 153 -9.78 11.91 -1.76
N GLN A 154 -10.66 11.22 -1.04
CA GLN A 154 -11.93 10.74 -1.59
C GLN A 154 -12.97 11.86 -1.72
N MET A 155 -12.99 12.83 -0.82
CA MET A 155 -13.94 13.95 -0.86
C MET A 155 -13.80 14.75 -2.17
N ALA A 156 -12.58 15.01 -2.63
CA ALA A 156 -12.33 15.71 -3.89
C ALA A 156 -12.96 14.95 -5.09
N HIS A 157 -12.85 13.62 -5.10
CA HIS A 157 -13.48 12.80 -6.13
C HIS A 157 -15.01 12.82 -6.05
N VAL A 158 -15.58 12.80 -4.84
CA VAL A 158 -17.04 12.91 -4.64
C VAL A 158 -17.55 14.25 -5.18
N ILE A 159 -16.89 15.35 -4.83
CA ILE A 159 -17.25 16.71 -5.27
C ILE A 159 -17.16 16.81 -6.80
N SER A 160 -16.06 16.37 -7.39
CA SER A 160 -15.86 16.40 -8.85
C SER A 160 -16.90 15.55 -9.59
N ASN A 161 -17.22 14.36 -9.07
CA ASN A 161 -18.26 13.51 -9.64
C ASN A 161 -19.65 14.15 -9.52
N ALA A 162 -19.99 14.72 -8.38
CA ALA A 162 -21.26 15.41 -8.17
C ALA A 162 -21.39 16.61 -9.12
N TYR A 163 -20.31 17.36 -9.28
CA TYR A 163 -20.25 18.51 -10.18
C TYR A 163 -20.49 18.08 -11.64
N ILE A 164 -19.73 17.13 -12.16
CA ILE A 164 -19.83 16.64 -13.55
C ILE A 164 -21.20 15.99 -13.83
N LYS A 165 -21.76 15.27 -12.86
CA LYS A 165 -23.05 14.58 -12.99
C LYS A 165 -24.26 15.50 -12.80
N SER A 166 -24.07 16.75 -12.37
CA SER A 166 -25.17 17.68 -12.15
C SER A 166 -25.92 17.98 -13.45
N PRO A 167 -27.26 18.19 -13.42
CA PRO A 167 -28.03 18.57 -14.59
C PRO A 167 -27.53 19.86 -15.26
N THR A 168 -26.99 20.78 -14.48
CA THR A 168 -26.42 22.04 -14.95
C THR A 168 -25.14 21.84 -15.74
N ALA A 169 -24.30 20.86 -15.36
CA ALA A 169 -23.08 20.53 -16.09
C ALA A 169 -23.37 20.11 -17.55
N ARG A 170 -24.49 19.45 -17.80
CA ARG A 170 -24.94 19.07 -19.15
C ARG A 170 -25.32 20.27 -20.02
N LYS A 171 -25.70 21.40 -19.42
CA LYS A 171 -26.15 22.62 -20.10
C LYS A 171 -25.03 23.62 -20.36
N ARG A 172 -23.78 23.31 -19.93
CA ARG A 172 -22.62 24.23 -19.92
C ARG A 172 -22.08 24.65 -21.29
N LYS A 173 -22.47 23.98 -22.36
CA LYS A 173 -21.91 24.19 -23.71
C LYS A 173 -22.02 25.67 -24.11
N GLY A 174 -20.88 26.31 -24.35
CA GLY A 174 -20.77 27.73 -24.64
C GLY A 174 -20.70 28.67 -23.44
N PHE A 175 -20.77 28.15 -22.20
CA PHE A 175 -20.73 28.93 -20.95
C PHE A 175 -19.55 28.59 -20.03
N SER A 176 -18.61 27.78 -20.48
CA SER A 176 -17.45 27.35 -19.68
C SER A 176 -16.15 27.83 -20.28
N ALA A 177 -15.20 28.15 -19.39
CA ALA A 177 -13.82 28.50 -19.70
C ALA A 177 -12.86 27.58 -18.95
N GLY A 178 -11.60 27.97 -18.77
CA GLY A 178 -10.54 27.11 -18.22
C GLY A 178 -10.72 26.59 -16.78
N SER A 179 -11.75 27.03 -16.06
CA SER A 179 -12.07 26.56 -14.71
C SER A 179 -12.98 25.33 -14.66
N TYR A 180 -13.38 24.77 -15.80
CA TYR A 180 -14.27 23.60 -15.87
C TYR A 180 -13.53 22.33 -16.25
#